data_6058a0e66fad1d80273502637119aaa7
#
_entry.id   6058a0e66fad1d80273502637119aaa7
#
_cell.length_a   1.000
_cell.length_b   1.000
_cell.length_c   1.000
_cell.angle_alpha   90.00
_cell.angle_beta   90.00
_cell.angle_gamma   90.00
#
_symmetry.space_group_name_H-M   'P 1'
#
loop_
_entity.id
_entity.type
_entity.pdbx_description
1 polymer ?
#
loop_
_entity_poly.entity_id
_entity_poly.type
_entity_poly.pdbx_seq_one_letter_code
_entity_poly.pdbx_strand_id
1 'polypeptide(L)'
;ILLADDHIIPQITKHRGSRKRKGNYFGPFASPGAVNRTLNTLQKAFLLRSCSDSIYDSRTRPCLLHQIKRCSAPCTKEISPQDYSLLVKQARQFLSGSNQDIQGELAQQMQAASDVQDFELAAEYRDRIRALTYIQSTTDVFARTIEEADIISLAQEGGQSCIQVFFFRAGRNLGNKAYFPRHDKDTPSEEVLESFIIQFYENRQAPRKILLNLTLPSKSLLEEALSLKQDYKVNLTTPKRGEKADIVAHTEQNAREALARKLSETVSQQNLLSAVAETFDIEGPIRRIEVFDNSHLGGTN
;
A
#
# COMPACT_ATOMS: atom_id res chain seq x y z
N ILE A 1 2.87 -6.79 -2.33
CA ILE A 1 4.12 -7.18 -3.02
C ILE A 1 4.35 -8.65 -2.74
N LEU A 2 4.78 -9.40 -3.75
CA LEU A 2 5.19 -10.79 -3.63
C LEU A 2 6.69 -10.89 -3.95
N LEU A 3 7.43 -11.51 -3.05
CA LEU A 3 8.76 -12.04 -3.30
C LEU A 3 8.58 -13.55 -3.54
N ALA A 4 8.54 -13.94 -4.81
CA ALA A 4 8.23 -15.31 -5.23
C ALA A 4 9.47 -16.20 -5.12
N ASP A 5 9.30 -17.36 -4.47
CA ASP A 5 10.36 -18.33 -4.18
C ASP A 5 10.15 -19.64 -4.97
N ASP A 6 9.35 -19.62 -6.03
CA ASP A 6 9.04 -20.78 -6.88
C ASP A 6 10.05 -21.01 -8.01
N HIS A 7 11.05 -20.14 -8.14
CA HIS A 7 12.17 -20.24 -9.06
C HIS A 7 13.51 -20.15 -8.28
N ILE A 8 14.58 -20.75 -8.79
CA ILE A 8 15.92 -20.74 -8.17
C ILE A 8 16.46 -19.31 -7.97
N ILE A 9 16.06 -18.40 -8.84
CA ILE A 9 16.31 -16.95 -8.72
C ILE A 9 14.98 -16.27 -8.39
N PRO A 10 14.72 -15.89 -7.13
CA PRO A 10 13.49 -15.25 -6.68
C PRO A 10 13.13 -13.99 -7.46
N GLN A 11 11.84 -13.78 -7.66
CA GLN A 11 11.28 -12.62 -8.38
C GLN A 11 10.55 -11.70 -7.41
N ILE A 12 10.75 -10.37 -7.55
CA ILE A 12 9.89 -9.39 -6.88
C ILE A 12 8.82 -8.87 -7.83
N THR A 13 7.54 -8.96 -7.42
CA THR A 13 6.41 -8.56 -8.27
C THR A 13 5.25 -8.00 -7.46
N LYS A 14 4.35 -7.30 -8.14
CA LYS A 14 3.06 -6.92 -7.55
C LYS A 14 2.12 -8.13 -7.53
N HIS A 15 1.36 -8.26 -6.45
CA HIS A 15 0.35 -9.30 -6.33
C HIS A 15 -1.00 -8.70 -5.94
N ARG A 16 -2.07 -9.27 -6.48
CA ARG A 16 -3.45 -8.94 -6.13
C ARG A 16 -4.28 -10.22 -6.14
N GLY A 17 -5.15 -10.37 -5.15
CA GLY A 17 -6.05 -11.52 -5.03
C GLY A 17 -5.49 -12.63 -4.14
N SER A 18 -5.89 -13.88 -4.37
CA SER A 18 -5.55 -15.03 -3.52
C SER A 18 -4.06 -15.39 -3.57
N ARG A 19 -3.49 -15.81 -2.44
CA ARG A 19 -2.07 -16.16 -2.28
C ARG A 19 -1.79 -17.59 -2.76
N LYS A 20 -1.85 -17.81 -4.07
CA LYS A 20 -1.64 -19.16 -4.66
C LYS A 20 -0.18 -19.47 -4.98
N ARG A 21 0.63 -18.44 -5.27
CA ARG A 21 2.04 -18.61 -5.65
C ARG A 21 2.91 -18.74 -4.41
N LYS A 22 3.92 -19.63 -4.44
CA LYS A 22 4.87 -19.80 -3.34
C LYS A 22 5.74 -18.56 -3.17
N GLY A 23 5.91 -18.07 -1.95
CA GLY A 23 6.76 -16.92 -1.64
C GLY A 23 6.24 -16.09 -0.45
N ASN A 24 6.93 -15.00 -0.18
CA ASN A 24 6.61 -14.08 0.90
C ASN A 24 5.74 -12.92 0.39
N TYR A 25 4.61 -12.72 1.04
CA TYR A 25 3.65 -11.67 0.70
C TYR A 25 3.74 -10.52 1.69
N PHE A 26 3.93 -9.31 1.17
CA PHE A 26 4.06 -8.08 1.97
C PHE A 26 2.95 -7.09 1.61
N GLY A 27 2.34 -6.51 2.60
CA GLY A 27 1.21 -5.59 2.46
C GLY A 27 0.16 -5.82 3.54
N PRO A 28 -1.04 -5.25 3.45
CA PRO A 28 -1.60 -4.54 2.29
C PRO A 28 -1.01 -3.16 2.04
N PHE A 29 -1.08 -2.69 0.80
CA PHE A 29 -0.74 -1.31 0.42
C PHE A 29 -2.01 -0.53 0.09
N ALA A 30 -2.02 0.75 0.37
CA ALA A 30 -3.19 1.60 0.22
C ALA A 30 -3.70 1.73 -1.24
N SER A 31 -2.79 1.73 -2.20
CA SER A 31 -3.13 1.91 -3.61
C SER A 31 -2.15 1.18 -4.54
N PRO A 32 -2.55 0.88 -5.79
CA PRO A 32 -1.65 0.35 -6.81
C PRO A 32 -0.43 1.27 -7.07
N GLY A 33 -0.62 2.59 -6.97
CA GLY A 33 0.47 3.57 -7.09
C GLY A 33 1.50 3.43 -5.98
N ALA A 34 1.06 3.20 -4.73
CA ALA A 34 1.96 2.95 -3.60
C ALA A 34 2.78 1.67 -3.82
N VAL A 35 2.15 0.58 -4.29
CA VAL A 35 2.85 -0.66 -4.66
C VAL A 35 3.92 -0.42 -5.71
N ASN A 36 3.59 0.29 -6.80
CA ASN A 36 4.52 0.55 -7.89
C ASN A 36 5.71 1.41 -7.42
N ARG A 37 5.47 2.46 -6.60
CA ARG A 37 6.55 3.27 -6.02
C ARG A 37 7.46 2.44 -5.15
N THR A 38 6.91 1.64 -4.25
CA THR A 38 7.69 0.77 -3.37
C THR A 38 8.50 -0.26 -4.17
N LEU A 39 7.90 -0.91 -5.17
CA LEU A 39 8.61 -1.86 -6.05
C LEU A 39 9.78 -1.19 -6.78
N ASN A 40 9.56 -0.02 -7.37
CA ASN A 40 10.61 0.74 -8.05
C ASN A 40 11.77 1.08 -7.12
N THR A 41 11.49 1.43 -5.87
CA THR A 41 12.51 1.75 -4.88
C THR A 41 13.23 0.49 -4.38
N LEU A 42 12.50 -0.61 -4.16
CA LEU A 42 13.10 -1.91 -3.82
C LEU A 42 14.03 -2.43 -4.93
N GLN A 43 13.66 -2.25 -6.19
CA GLN A 43 14.53 -2.58 -7.31
C GLN A 43 15.82 -1.76 -7.33
N LYS A 44 15.75 -0.47 -7.02
CA LYS A 44 16.95 0.38 -6.88
C LYS A 44 17.85 -0.02 -5.70
N ALA A 45 17.21 -0.40 -4.57
CA ALA A 45 17.94 -0.73 -3.35
C ALA A 45 18.56 -2.13 -3.38
N PHE A 46 17.83 -3.12 -3.92
CA PHE A 46 18.22 -4.54 -3.84
C PHE A 46 18.46 -5.19 -5.21
N LEU A 47 18.33 -4.47 -6.31
CA LEU A 47 18.62 -4.91 -7.68
C LEU A 47 17.95 -6.24 -8.06
N LEU A 48 16.74 -6.50 -7.55
CA LEU A 48 16.02 -7.74 -7.77
C LEU A 48 15.32 -7.77 -9.12
N ARG A 49 15.28 -8.95 -9.75
CA ARG A 49 14.54 -9.15 -11.00
C ARG A 49 13.03 -9.02 -10.80
N SER A 50 12.36 -8.41 -11.78
CA SER A 50 10.89 -8.34 -11.85
C SER A 50 10.29 -9.05 -13.07
N CYS A 51 11.15 -9.50 -13.99
CA CYS A 51 10.72 -10.22 -15.19
C CYS A 51 10.15 -11.59 -14.86
N SER A 52 9.25 -12.11 -15.71
CA SER A 52 8.72 -13.48 -15.60
C SER A 52 9.81 -14.52 -15.85
N ASP A 53 9.56 -15.75 -15.41
CA ASP A 53 10.51 -16.85 -15.58
C ASP A 53 10.79 -17.12 -17.06
N SER A 54 9.76 -17.07 -17.92
CA SER A 54 9.92 -17.23 -19.38
C SER A 54 10.83 -16.16 -20.01
N ILE A 55 10.74 -14.91 -19.54
CA ILE A 55 11.64 -13.82 -19.98
C ILE A 55 13.05 -14.04 -19.41
N TYR A 56 13.17 -14.51 -18.19
CA TYR A 56 14.46 -14.82 -17.57
C TYR A 56 15.20 -15.90 -18.35
N ASP A 57 14.54 -17.01 -18.64
CA ASP A 57 15.13 -18.17 -19.32
C ASP A 57 15.53 -17.89 -20.79
N SER A 58 14.80 -16.98 -21.45
CA SER A 58 15.06 -16.62 -22.86
C SER A 58 16.14 -15.56 -23.06
N ARG A 59 16.68 -14.96 -21.96
CA ARG A 59 17.64 -13.85 -22.06
C ARG A 59 19.05 -14.30 -22.40
N THR A 60 19.61 -13.64 -23.42
CA THR A 60 21.02 -13.84 -23.84
C THR A 60 21.90 -12.62 -23.57
N ARG A 61 21.31 -11.47 -23.23
CA ARG A 61 22.02 -10.21 -22.90
C ARG A 61 21.31 -9.46 -21.78
N PRO A 62 22.03 -8.64 -20.98
CA PRO A 62 21.44 -7.79 -19.96
C PRO A 62 20.38 -6.86 -20.53
N CYS A 63 19.26 -6.69 -19.81
CA CYS A 63 18.17 -5.83 -20.22
C CYS A 63 18.34 -4.39 -19.71
N LEU A 64 17.44 -3.50 -20.15
CA LEU A 64 17.45 -2.10 -19.75
C LEU A 64 17.44 -1.93 -18.20
N LEU A 65 16.76 -2.79 -17.45
CA LEU A 65 16.75 -2.69 -15.98
C LEU A 65 18.14 -2.88 -15.36
N HIS A 66 19.02 -3.66 -15.99
CA HIS A 66 20.41 -3.76 -15.56
C HIS A 66 21.18 -2.47 -15.89
N GLN A 67 21.03 -1.97 -17.09
CA GLN A 67 21.72 -0.73 -17.52
C GLN A 67 21.37 0.47 -16.65
N ILE A 68 20.09 0.57 -16.20
CA ILE A 68 19.64 1.65 -15.30
C ILE A 68 19.78 1.30 -13.80
N LYS A 69 20.62 0.31 -13.44
CA LYS A 69 20.92 -0.10 -12.07
C LYS A 69 19.65 -0.43 -11.24
N ARG A 70 18.73 -1.22 -11.82
CA ARG A 70 17.50 -1.71 -11.14
C ARG A 70 17.40 -3.23 -11.08
N CYS A 71 18.34 -3.94 -11.68
CA CYS A 71 18.43 -5.40 -11.67
C CYS A 71 19.91 -5.80 -11.80
N SER A 72 20.32 -6.79 -11.02
CA SER A 72 21.69 -7.33 -11.08
C SER A 72 21.93 -8.31 -12.25
N ALA A 73 20.95 -8.47 -13.16
CA ALA A 73 21.01 -9.33 -14.34
C ALA A 73 21.43 -10.79 -14.07
N PRO A 74 20.80 -11.49 -13.13
CA PRO A 74 21.12 -12.90 -12.87
C PRO A 74 20.83 -13.83 -14.06
N CYS A 75 19.99 -13.40 -15.01
CA CYS A 75 19.67 -14.14 -16.23
C CYS A 75 20.86 -14.27 -17.20
N THR A 76 21.82 -13.35 -17.14
CA THR A 76 23.04 -13.37 -17.96
C THR A 76 24.31 -13.61 -17.14
N LYS A 77 24.12 -14.05 -15.88
CA LYS A 77 25.21 -14.40 -14.95
C LYS A 77 26.12 -13.23 -14.56
N GLU A 78 25.61 -11.98 -14.63
CA GLU A 78 26.32 -10.77 -14.14
C GLU A 78 26.45 -10.77 -12.59
N ILE A 79 25.70 -11.62 -11.92
CA ILE A 79 25.78 -11.87 -10.47
C ILE A 79 25.72 -13.36 -10.21
N SER A 80 26.46 -13.83 -9.18
CA SER A 80 26.37 -15.23 -8.76
C SER A 80 25.02 -15.53 -8.09
N PRO A 81 24.52 -16.78 -8.14
CA PRO A 81 23.32 -17.17 -7.41
C PRO A 81 23.42 -16.93 -5.89
N GLN A 82 24.62 -17.07 -5.33
CA GLN A 82 24.89 -16.86 -3.91
C GLN A 82 24.74 -15.38 -3.55
N ASP A 83 25.38 -14.48 -4.30
CA ASP A 83 25.27 -13.04 -4.08
C ASP A 83 23.85 -12.53 -4.32
N TYR A 84 23.16 -13.07 -5.34
CA TYR A 84 21.75 -12.74 -5.57
C TYR A 84 20.88 -13.17 -4.37
N SER A 85 21.15 -14.31 -3.77
CA SER A 85 20.43 -14.77 -2.59
C SER A 85 20.60 -13.83 -1.38
N LEU A 86 21.77 -13.20 -1.23
CA LEU A 86 22.01 -12.18 -0.22
C LEU A 86 21.14 -10.93 -0.45
N LEU A 87 21.02 -10.47 -1.70
CA LEU A 87 20.14 -9.35 -2.05
C LEU A 87 18.67 -9.67 -1.73
N VAL A 88 18.22 -10.90 -2.02
CA VAL A 88 16.88 -11.39 -1.68
C VAL A 88 16.67 -11.41 -0.16
N LYS A 89 17.65 -11.89 0.61
CA LYS A 89 17.60 -11.92 2.08
C LYS A 89 17.50 -10.51 2.64
N GLN A 90 18.32 -9.57 2.17
CA GLN A 90 18.28 -8.16 2.58
C GLN A 90 16.93 -7.53 2.26
N ALA A 91 16.36 -7.77 1.07
CA ALA A 91 15.04 -7.26 0.70
C ALA A 91 13.93 -7.83 1.59
N ARG A 92 14.00 -9.12 1.94
CA ARG A 92 13.06 -9.77 2.86
C ARG A 92 13.15 -9.17 4.25
N GLN A 93 14.34 -9.02 4.81
CA GLN A 93 14.58 -8.38 6.11
C GLN A 93 14.07 -6.94 6.13
N PHE A 94 14.38 -6.16 5.09
CA PHE A 94 13.87 -4.80 4.94
C PHE A 94 12.33 -4.75 4.94
N LEU A 95 11.67 -5.60 4.16
CA LEU A 95 10.20 -5.68 4.10
C LEU A 95 9.57 -6.18 5.40
N SER A 96 10.34 -6.91 6.21
CA SER A 96 9.94 -7.40 7.55
C SER A 96 10.26 -6.42 8.69
N GLY A 97 10.93 -5.29 8.41
CA GLY A 97 11.15 -4.22 9.39
C GLY A 97 12.59 -4.01 9.90
N SER A 98 13.52 -4.93 9.63
CA SER A 98 14.93 -4.82 10.06
C SER A 98 15.73 -3.81 9.19
N ASN A 99 15.43 -2.52 9.34
CA ASN A 99 15.93 -1.50 8.43
C ASN A 99 17.27 -0.89 8.83
N GLN A 100 17.48 -0.72 10.15
CA GLN A 100 18.70 -0.12 10.66
C GLN A 100 19.90 -1.01 10.41
N ASP A 101 19.74 -2.33 10.60
CA ASP A 101 20.81 -3.31 10.37
C ASP A 101 21.28 -3.28 8.91
N ILE A 102 20.35 -3.27 7.96
CA ILE A 102 20.66 -3.25 6.52
C ILE A 102 21.35 -1.94 6.11
N GLN A 103 20.88 -0.80 6.63
CA GLN A 103 21.55 0.48 6.34
C GLN A 103 22.94 0.53 6.94
N GLY A 104 23.13 -0.03 8.14
CA GLY A 104 24.45 -0.18 8.76
C GLY A 104 25.39 -1.06 7.94
N GLU A 105 24.93 -2.23 7.47
CA GLU A 105 25.70 -3.11 6.59
C GLU A 105 26.10 -2.40 5.28
N LEU A 106 25.16 -1.72 4.62
CA LEU A 106 25.42 -0.99 3.39
C LEU A 106 26.39 0.19 3.61
N ALA A 107 26.30 0.87 4.75
CA ALA A 107 27.23 1.95 5.10
C ALA A 107 28.66 1.44 5.32
N GLN A 108 28.82 0.27 5.95
CA GLN A 108 30.13 -0.38 6.11
C GLN A 108 30.71 -0.80 4.74
N GLN A 109 29.88 -1.38 3.86
CA GLN A 109 30.32 -1.76 2.50
C GLN A 109 30.70 -0.53 1.67
N MET A 110 29.94 0.56 1.80
CA MET A 110 30.26 1.84 1.15
C MET A 110 31.62 2.37 1.62
N GLN A 111 31.87 2.35 2.93
CA GLN A 111 33.15 2.80 3.49
C GLN A 111 34.30 1.92 3.03
N ALA A 112 34.16 0.60 3.08
CA ALA A 112 35.15 -0.35 2.63
C ALA A 112 35.53 -0.16 1.14
N ALA A 113 34.55 0.07 0.28
CA ALA A 113 34.78 0.39 -1.13
C ALA A 113 35.52 1.73 -1.30
N SER A 114 35.16 2.74 -0.51
CA SER A 114 35.85 4.04 -0.51
C SER A 114 37.31 3.93 -0.06
N ASP A 115 37.60 3.13 0.95
CA ASP A 115 38.95 2.95 1.50
C ASP A 115 39.89 2.31 0.50
N VAL A 116 39.39 1.45 -0.40
CA VAL A 116 40.18 0.88 -1.52
C VAL A 116 40.07 1.71 -2.80
N GLN A 117 39.48 2.92 -2.71
CA GLN A 117 39.35 3.88 -3.82
C GLN A 117 38.44 3.38 -4.96
N ASP A 118 37.57 2.37 -4.71
CA ASP A 118 36.52 1.98 -5.63
C ASP A 118 35.28 2.90 -5.45
N PHE A 119 35.41 4.11 -6.00
CA PHE A 119 34.38 5.14 -5.85
C PHE A 119 33.08 4.83 -6.62
N GLU A 120 33.16 4.01 -7.66
CA GLU A 120 31.97 3.58 -8.40
C GLU A 120 31.12 2.64 -7.53
N LEU A 121 31.73 1.65 -6.91
CA LEU A 121 31.07 0.74 -5.98
C LEU A 121 30.57 1.48 -4.74
N ALA A 122 31.36 2.40 -4.17
CA ALA A 122 30.92 3.23 -3.05
C ALA A 122 29.69 4.08 -3.41
N ALA A 123 29.64 4.65 -4.62
CA ALA A 123 28.49 5.39 -5.11
C ALA A 123 27.24 4.49 -5.28
N GLU A 124 27.38 3.24 -5.70
CA GLU A 124 26.29 2.28 -5.76
C GLU A 124 25.70 2.00 -4.37
N TYR A 125 26.51 1.77 -3.35
CA TYR A 125 26.04 1.58 -1.97
C TYR A 125 25.37 2.84 -1.43
N ARG A 126 25.93 4.03 -1.68
CA ARG A 126 25.32 5.31 -1.30
C ARG A 126 23.91 5.46 -1.91
N ASP A 127 23.75 5.15 -3.19
CA ASP A 127 22.48 5.31 -3.89
C ASP A 127 21.44 4.28 -3.41
N ARG A 128 21.86 3.08 -3.04
CA ARG A 128 21.03 2.08 -2.36
C ARG A 128 20.58 2.59 -0.98
N ILE A 129 21.45 3.14 -0.16
CA ILE A 129 21.12 3.75 1.14
C ILE A 129 20.10 4.88 0.94
N ARG A 130 20.32 5.78 -0.02
CA ARG A 130 19.38 6.87 -0.34
C ARG A 130 18.01 6.35 -0.74
N ALA A 131 17.94 5.28 -1.55
CA ALA A 131 16.69 4.66 -1.93
C ALA A 131 15.94 4.10 -0.70
N LEU A 132 16.64 3.46 0.25
CA LEU A 132 16.04 2.96 1.48
C LEU A 132 15.56 4.09 2.39
N THR A 133 16.35 5.14 2.55
CA THR A 133 15.97 6.33 3.33
C THR A 133 14.74 7.02 2.74
N TYR A 134 14.63 7.09 1.41
CA TYR A 134 13.46 7.65 0.74
C TYR A 134 12.17 6.87 1.07
N ILE A 135 12.20 5.53 1.12
CA ILE A 135 11.02 4.76 1.56
C ILE A 135 10.65 5.10 3.00
N GLN A 136 11.64 5.33 3.86
CA GLN A 136 11.41 5.65 5.27
C GLN A 136 10.82 7.06 5.45
N SER A 137 11.34 8.05 4.73
CA SER A 137 10.93 9.45 4.86
C SER A 137 9.56 9.78 4.24
N THR A 138 9.09 8.98 3.29
CA THR A 138 7.77 9.18 2.65
C THR A 138 6.61 8.76 3.57
N THR A 139 6.90 8.33 4.79
CA THR A 139 5.94 7.80 5.76
C THR A 139 5.84 8.76 6.95
N ASP A 140 5.23 9.94 6.74
CA ASP A 140 5.18 11.05 7.70
C ASP A 140 4.37 10.80 9.00
N VAL A 141 3.85 9.61 9.22
CA VAL A 141 3.22 9.23 10.49
C VAL A 141 4.09 8.17 11.17
N PHE A 142 4.99 8.61 12.03
CA PHE A 142 5.83 7.73 12.83
C PHE A 142 5.03 7.14 13.99
N ALA A 143 4.77 5.84 13.96
CA ALA A 143 4.31 5.09 15.12
C ALA A 143 5.49 4.27 15.66
N ARG A 144 6.20 4.78 16.63
CA ARG A 144 7.34 4.08 17.25
C ARG A 144 6.92 2.81 18.01
N THR A 145 5.66 2.76 18.45
CA THR A 145 5.11 1.66 19.27
C THR A 145 4.18 0.71 18.52
N ILE A 146 3.95 0.95 17.22
CA ILE A 146 3.03 0.15 16.39
C ILE A 146 3.86 -0.64 15.37
N GLU A 147 4.16 -1.90 15.67
CA GLU A 147 4.82 -2.79 14.72
C GLU A 147 3.88 -3.24 13.61
N GLU A 148 2.69 -3.73 13.97
CA GLU A 148 1.68 -4.18 13.03
C GLU A 148 0.27 -3.83 13.53
N ALA A 149 -0.46 -3.02 12.76
CA ALA A 149 -1.86 -2.69 13.02
C ALA A 149 -2.55 -2.13 11.77
N ASP A 150 -3.86 -2.25 11.71
CA ASP A 150 -4.72 -1.40 10.89
C ASP A 150 -5.41 -0.38 11.80
N ILE A 151 -5.41 0.89 11.39
CA ILE A 151 -6.07 1.96 12.11
C ILE A 151 -7.25 2.38 11.27
N ILE A 152 -8.45 2.23 11.82
CA ILE A 152 -9.70 2.44 11.13
C ILE A 152 -10.50 3.47 11.89
N SER A 153 -10.72 4.63 11.28
CA SER A 153 -11.52 5.70 11.87
C SER A 153 -12.66 6.09 10.95
N LEU A 154 -13.84 6.26 11.53
CA LEU A 154 -15.05 6.69 10.86
C LEU A 154 -15.36 8.14 11.21
N ALA A 155 -15.73 8.93 10.22
CA ALA A 155 -16.39 10.21 10.34
C ALA A 155 -17.74 10.13 9.62
N GLN A 156 -18.80 10.69 10.24
CA GLN A 156 -20.15 10.74 9.68
C GLN A 156 -20.69 12.17 9.76
N GLU A 157 -21.26 12.63 8.66
CA GLU A 157 -21.85 13.96 8.54
C GLU A 157 -22.92 13.96 7.44
N GLY A 158 -24.07 14.59 7.69
CA GLY A 158 -25.14 14.73 6.71
C GLY A 158 -25.69 13.41 6.16
N GLY A 159 -25.66 12.33 6.95
CA GLY A 159 -26.10 10.99 6.53
C GLY A 159 -25.13 10.28 5.57
N GLN A 160 -23.90 10.79 5.43
CA GLN A 160 -22.82 10.15 4.70
C GLN A 160 -21.65 9.82 5.64
N SER A 161 -20.92 8.78 5.32
CA SER A 161 -19.78 8.35 6.12
C SER A 161 -18.52 8.22 5.27
N CYS A 162 -17.38 8.55 5.89
CA CYS A 162 -16.07 8.21 5.39
C CYS A 162 -15.33 7.35 6.42
N ILE A 163 -14.79 6.23 5.99
CA ILE A 163 -13.93 5.38 6.80
C ILE A 163 -12.52 5.48 6.24
N GLN A 164 -11.62 6.00 7.04
CA GLN A 164 -10.19 6.08 6.71
C GLN A 164 -9.46 4.91 7.33
N VAL A 165 -8.67 4.19 6.52
CA VAL A 165 -7.86 3.06 6.97
C VAL A 165 -6.39 3.38 6.72
N PHE A 166 -5.56 3.30 7.77
CA PHE A 166 -4.11 3.32 7.68
C PHE A 166 -3.54 1.92 7.91
N PHE A 167 -2.54 1.55 7.15
CA PHE A 167 -1.93 0.23 7.20
C PHE A 167 -0.51 0.31 7.77
N PHE A 168 -0.32 -0.18 9.00
CA PHE A 168 0.98 -0.29 9.62
C PHE A 168 1.50 -1.73 9.55
N ARG A 169 2.69 -1.91 8.99
CA ARG A 169 3.40 -3.19 8.95
C ARG A 169 4.87 -2.95 9.20
N ALA A 170 5.45 -3.75 10.10
CA ALA A 170 6.85 -3.63 10.46
C ALA A 170 7.25 -2.20 10.89
N GLY A 171 6.42 -1.56 11.72
CA GLY A 171 6.65 -0.19 12.21
C GLY A 171 6.48 0.92 11.17
N ARG A 172 5.97 0.61 9.97
CA ARG A 172 5.81 1.56 8.86
C ARG A 172 4.37 1.71 8.44
N ASN A 173 4.00 2.92 8.11
CA ASN A 173 2.75 3.20 7.42
C ASN A 173 2.90 2.84 5.92
N LEU A 174 2.21 1.80 5.48
CA LEU A 174 2.17 1.39 4.06
C LEU A 174 1.16 2.21 3.24
N GLY A 175 0.69 3.31 3.79
CA GLY A 175 -0.28 4.22 3.20
C GLY A 175 -1.66 4.12 3.81
N ASN A 176 -2.56 4.93 3.29
CA ASN A 176 -3.94 5.03 3.77
C ASN A 176 -4.94 5.00 2.62
N LYS A 177 -6.20 4.71 2.94
CA LYS A 177 -7.29 4.72 1.96
C LYS A 177 -8.60 5.13 2.61
N ALA A 178 -9.32 6.04 1.93
CA ALA A 178 -10.67 6.44 2.28
C ALA A 178 -11.70 5.52 1.59
N TYR A 179 -12.73 5.15 2.33
CA TYR A 179 -13.89 4.40 1.87
C TYR A 179 -15.15 5.17 2.21
N PHE A 180 -16.13 5.15 1.32
CA PHE A 180 -17.43 5.82 1.47
C PHE A 180 -18.52 4.77 1.39
N PRO A 181 -18.84 4.07 2.50
CA PRO A 181 -19.89 3.07 2.51
C PRO A 181 -21.26 3.73 2.27
N ARG A 182 -22.15 3.00 1.61
CA ARG A 182 -23.56 3.38 1.47
C ARG A 182 -24.35 2.75 2.61
N HIS A 183 -25.12 3.54 3.31
CA HIS A 183 -25.99 3.13 4.40
C HIS A 183 -27.19 4.09 4.48
N ASP A 184 -28.20 3.76 5.25
CA ASP A 184 -29.32 4.65 5.53
C ASP A 184 -28.84 5.83 6.39
N LYS A 185 -29.46 7.00 6.20
CA LYS A 185 -29.02 8.26 6.85
C LYS A 185 -29.00 8.17 8.37
N ASP A 186 -29.91 7.38 8.93
CA ASP A 186 -30.12 7.24 10.38
C ASP A 186 -29.34 6.08 11.00
N THR A 187 -28.49 5.37 10.20
CA THR A 187 -27.69 4.26 10.70
C THR A 187 -26.61 4.78 11.67
N PRO A 188 -26.54 4.23 12.90
CA PRO A 188 -25.52 4.61 13.89
C PRO A 188 -24.09 4.38 13.36
N SER A 189 -23.18 5.26 13.73
CA SER A 189 -21.76 5.18 13.30
C SER A 189 -21.10 3.86 13.67
N GLU A 190 -21.44 3.31 14.82
CA GLU A 190 -20.93 2.04 15.33
C GLU A 190 -21.35 0.87 14.42
N GLU A 191 -22.60 0.86 13.98
CA GLU A 191 -23.13 -0.18 13.10
C GLU A 191 -22.52 -0.10 11.70
N VAL A 192 -22.34 1.12 11.17
CA VAL A 192 -21.64 1.34 9.90
C VAL A 192 -20.20 0.82 9.99
N LEU A 193 -19.51 1.09 11.10
CA LEU A 193 -18.12 0.66 11.28
C LEU A 193 -18.02 -0.85 11.45
N GLU A 194 -18.92 -1.49 12.21
CA GLU A 194 -18.99 -2.95 12.36
C GLU A 194 -19.19 -3.65 11.02
N SER A 195 -20.20 -3.23 10.26
CA SER A 195 -20.51 -3.76 8.94
C SER A 195 -19.33 -3.62 7.97
N PHE A 196 -18.65 -2.45 8.02
CA PHE A 196 -17.47 -2.23 7.22
C PHE A 196 -16.33 -3.19 7.60
N ILE A 197 -16.03 -3.38 8.88
CA ILE A 197 -14.96 -4.27 9.34
C ILE A 197 -15.20 -5.71 8.86
N ILE A 198 -16.42 -6.22 8.98
CA ILE A 198 -16.80 -7.55 8.53
C ILE A 198 -16.52 -7.71 7.03
N GLN A 199 -17.03 -6.81 6.20
CA GLN A 199 -16.85 -6.84 4.74
C GLN A 199 -15.39 -6.60 4.34
N PHE A 200 -14.70 -5.71 5.06
CA PHE A 200 -13.31 -5.37 4.76
C PHE A 200 -12.37 -6.55 4.94
N TYR A 201 -12.57 -7.35 5.98
CA TYR A 201 -11.75 -8.53 6.26
C TYR A 201 -12.31 -9.83 5.70
N GLU A 202 -13.41 -9.79 4.96
CA GLU A 202 -13.97 -11.00 4.31
C GLU A 202 -12.94 -11.69 3.41
N ASN A 203 -12.22 -10.93 2.60
CA ASN A 203 -11.21 -11.43 1.66
C ASN A 203 -9.79 -10.92 1.94
N ARG A 204 -9.52 -10.47 3.18
CA ARG A 204 -8.23 -9.92 3.62
C ARG A 204 -7.81 -10.53 4.94
N GLN A 205 -6.50 -10.60 5.15
CA GLN A 205 -5.97 -10.92 6.47
C GLN A 205 -6.09 -9.72 7.40
N ALA A 206 -6.67 -9.93 8.58
CA ALA A 206 -6.66 -8.95 9.65
C ALA A 206 -5.31 -9.00 10.38
N PRO A 207 -4.71 -7.86 10.74
CA PRO A 207 -3.53 -7.86 11.61
C PRO A 207 -3.91 -8.24 13.04
N ARG A 208 -2.91 -8.55 13.88
CA ARG A 208 -3.15 -8.85 15.29
C ARG A 208 -3.79 -7.71 16.08
N LYS A 209 -3.66 -6.48 15.61
CA LYS A 209 -4.22 -5.28 16.26
C LYS A 209 -4.97 -4.44 15.24
N ILE A 210 -6.18 -4.03 15.63
CA ILE A 210 -7.00 -3.06 14.89
C ILE A 210 -7.33 -1.94 15.87
N LEU A 211 -6.94 -0.70 15.54
CA LEU A 211 -7.21 0.47 16.35
C LEU A 211 -8.40 1.22 15.75
N LEU A 212 -9.35 1.59 16.61
CA LEU A 212 -10.61 2.23 16.22
C LEU A 212 -10.79 3.55 16.96
N ASN A 213 -11.50 4.50 16.33
CA ASN A 213 -11.94 5.73 17.01
C ASN A 213 -13.26 5.56 17.79
N LEU A 214 -14.04 4.51 17.48
CA LEU A 214 -15.30 4.21 18.14
C LEU A 214 -15.22 2.88 18.90
N THR A 215 -15.96 2.81 20.02
CA THR A 215 -16.13 1.56 20.76
C THR A 215 -17.32 0.82 20.18
N LEU A 216 -17.11 -0.41 19.75
CA LEU A 216 -18.13 -1.21 19.09
C LEU A 216 -18.91 -2.05 20.10
N PRO A 217 -20.28 -2.11 20.01
CA PRO A 217 -21.10 -2.96 20.88
C PRO A 217 -20.73 -4.45 20.75
N SER A 218 -20.54 -4.94 19.52
CA SER A 218 -20.24 -6.35 19.19
C SER A 218 -18.75 -6.67 19.16
N LYS A 219 -17.90 -5.85 19.84
CA LYS A 219 -16.44 -5.98 19.80
C LYS A 219 -15.96 -7.41 20.03
N SER A 220 -16.43 -8.08 21.09
CA SER A 220 -15.98 -9.44 21.46
C SER A 220 -16.29 -10.46 20.38
N LEU A 221 -17.48 -10.36 19.78
CA LEU A 221 -17.90 -11.25 18.69
C LEU A 221 -17.04 -11.04 17.43
N LEU A 222 -16.73 -9.79 17.10
CA LEU A 222 -15.86 -9.45 15.97
C LEU A 222 -14.43 -9.95 16.19
N GLU A 223 -13.88 -9.80 17.39
CA GLU A 223 -12.55 -10.33 17.75
C GLU A 223 -12.49 -11.85 17.59
N GLU A 224 -13.52 -12.56 18.04
CA GLU A 224 -13.63 -14.01 17.90
C GLU A 224 -13.72 -14.43 16.43
N ALA A 225 -14.64 -13.85 15.68
CA ALA A 225 -14.87 -14.16 14.28
C ALA A 225 -13.58 -13.90 13.42
N LEU A 226 -12.90 -12.77 13.65
CA LEU A 226 -11.66 -12.47 12.96
C LEU A 226 -10.53 -13.41 13.38
N SER A 227 -10.44 -13.78 14.66
CA SER A 227 -9.40 -14.67 15.17
C SER A 227 -9.54 -16.09 14.62
N LEU A 228 -10.77 -16.62 14.57
CA LEU A 228 -11.06 -17.94 13.97
C LEU A 228 -10.61 -18.04 12.51
N LYS A 229 -10.71 -16.94 11.78
CA LYS A 229 -10.34 -16.87 10.36
C LYS A 229 -8.82 -16.79 10.14
N GLN A 230 -8.05 -16.32 11.12
CA GLN A 230 -6.63 -15.97 10.95
C GLN A 230 -5.64 -16.92 11.62
N ASP A 231 -6.08 -17.95 12.35
CA ASP A 231 -5.25 -18.85 13.17
C ASP A 231 -4.43 -18.11 14.26
N TYR A 232 -4.80 -16.86 14.59
CA TYR A 232 -4.20 -16.09 15.67
C TYR A 232 -5.19 -15.05 16.23
N LYS A 233 -4.92 -14.62 17.47
CA LYS A 233 -5.78 -13.66 18.16
C LYS A 233 -5.71 -12.28 17.53
N VAL A 234 -6.88 -11.74 17.13
CA VAL A 234 -7.08 -10.37 16.65
C VAL A 234 -7.71 -9.56 17.78
N ASN A 235 -7.15 -8.40 18.08
CA ASN A 235 -7.67 -7.52 19.13
C ASN A 235 -8.10 -6.17 18.52
N LEU A 236 -9.34 -5.76 18.79
CA LEU A 236 -9.87 -4.43 18.50
C LEU A 236 -9.66 -3.52 19.71
N THR A 237 -9.11 -2.33 19.54
CA THR A 237 -8.82 -1.43 20.64
C THR A 237 -9.17 0.00 20.29
N THR A 238 -9.83 0.72 21.19
CA THR A 238 -10.10 2.15 21.10
C THR A 238 -9.18 2.86 22.09
N PRO A 239 -7.97 3.28 21.65
CA PRO A 239 -6.99 3.89 22.54
C PRO A 239 -7.43 5.30 22.94
N LYS A 240 -7.27 5.64 24.23
CA LYS A 240 -7.70 6.94 24.78
C LYS A 240 -6.52 7.87 25.13
N ARG A 241 -5.26 7.38 25.09
CA ARG A 241 -4.05 8.15 25.46
C ARG A 241 -2.81 7.63 24.73
N GLY A 242 -1.81 8.51 24.61
CA GLY A 242 -0.51 8.22 24.04
C GLY A 242 -0.54 8.04 22.54
N GLU A 243 0.60 7.71 21.96
CA GLU A 243 0.86 7.65 20.51
C GLU A 243 -0.23 6.95 19.70
N LYS A 244 -0.81 5.86 20.22
CA LYS A 244 -1.90 5.14 19.53
C LYS A 244 -3.17 5.97 19.42
N ALA A 245 -3.51 6.75 20.45
CA ALA A 245 -4.66 7.65 20.41
C ALA A 245 -4.41 8.81 19.45
N ASP A 246 -3.20 9.35 19.41
CA ASP A 246 -2.83 10.45 18.51
C ASP A 246 -2.95 10.03 17.05
N ILE A 247 -2.52 8.82 16.70
CA ILE A 247 -2.63 8.29 15.34
C ILE A 247 -4.10 8.00 14.97
N VAL A 248 -4.91 7.49 15.89
CA VAL A 248 -6.35 7.29 15.67
C VAL A 248 -7.04 8.63 15.45
N ALA A 249 -6.71 9.66 16.25
CA ALA A 249 -7.25 11.01 16.07
C ALA A 249 -6.82 11.62 14.72
N HIS A 250 -5.56 11.44 14.31
CA HIS A 250 -5.08 11.86 12.99
C HIS A 250 -5.82 11.13 11.85
N THR A 251 -6.08 9.83 12.01
CA THR A 251 -6.84 9.04 11.03
C THR A 251 -8.29 9.52 10.93
N GLU A 252 -8.90 9.87 12.07
CA GLU A 252 -10.24 10.44 12.12
C GLU A 252 -10.31 11.81 11.45
N GLN A 253 -9.31 12.67 11.69
CA GLN A 253 -9.23 13.96 11.02
C GLN A 253 -9.15 13.80 9.49
N ASN A 254 -8.36 12.85 9.00
CA ASN A 254 -8.29 12.54 7.58
C ASN A 254 -9.64 12.02 7.02
N ALA A 255 -10.40 11.25 7.81
CA ALA A 255 -11.74 10.82 7.43
C ALA A 255 -12.69 12.01 7.29
N ARG A 256 -12.67 12.96 8.24
CA ARG A 256 -13.49 14.20 8.21
C ARG A 256 -13.16 15.05 6.98
N GLU A 257 -11.88 15.26 6.71
CA GLU A 257 -11.44 16.03 5.55
C GLU A 257 -11.82 15.37 4.22
N ALA A 258 -11.69 14.04 4.12
CA ALA A 258 -12.09 13.29 2.95
C ALA A 258 -13.61 13.35 2.74
N LEU A 259 -14.40 13.28 3.81
CA LEU A 259 -15.86 13.41 3.77
C LEU A 259 -16.27 14.82 3.34
N ALA A 260 -15.67 15.85 3.92
CA ALA A 260 -15.95 17.25 3.55
C ALA A 260 -15.66 17.51 2.05
N ARG A 261 -14.53 17.01 1.52
CA ARG A 261 -14.25 17.08 0.07
C ARG A 261 -15.33 16.38 -0.75
N LYS A 262 -15.75 15.19 -0.34
CA LYS A 262 -16.77 14.40 -1.04
C LYS A 262 -18.13 15.10 -1.06
N LEU A 263 -18.53 15.67 0.06
CA LEU A 263 -19.77 16.45 0.18
C LEU A 263 -19.72 17.70 -0.72
N SER A 264 -18.62 18.43 -0.69
CA SER A 264 -18.40 19.62 -1.53
C SER A 264 -18.43 19.28 -3.04
N GLU A 265 -17.80 18.19 -3.46
CA GLU A 265 -17.86 17.70 -4.84
C GLU A 265 -19.30 17.37 -5.25
N THR A 266 -20.07 16.71 -4.37
CA THR A 266 -21.47 16.35 -4.64
C THR A 266 -22.34 17.60 -4.83
N VAL A 267 -22.20 18.60 -3.98
CA VAL A 267 -22.92 19.89 -4.10
C VAL A 267 -22.52 20.60 -5.40
N SER A 268 -21.23 20.65 -5.71
CA SER A 268 -20.74 21.26 -6.96
C SER A 268 -21.31 20.54 -8.20
N GLN A 269 -21.34 19.21 -8.20
CA GLN A 269 -21.94 18.45 -9.30
C GLN A 269 -23.44 18.71 -9.45
N GLN A 270 -24.18 18.80 -8.35
CA GLN A 270 -25.61 19.16 -8.40
C GLN A 270 -25.84 20.54 -8.99
N ASN A 271 -25.04 21.54 -8.56
CA ASN A 271 -25.12 22.89 -9.11
C ASN A 271 -24.83 22.94 -10.61
N LEU A 272 -23.82 22.16 -11.07
CA LEU A 272 -23.48 22.05 -12.50
C LEU A 272 -24.65 21.39 -13.29
N LEU A 273 -25.27 20.34 -12.76
CA LEU A 273 -26.40 19.68 -13.41
C LEU A 273 -27.62 20.61 -13.47
N SER A 274 -27.88 21.41 -12.43
CA SER A 274 -28.92 22.43 -12.44
C SER A 274 -28.66 23.53 -13.47
N ALA A 275 -27.41 24.00 -13.58
CA ALA A 275 -27.03 24.97 -14.59
C ALA A 275 -27.18 24.43 -16.04
N VAL A 276 -26.91 23.14 -16.25
CA VAL A 276 -27.16 22.46 -17.54
C VAL A 276 -28.65 22.40 -17.80
N ALA A 277 -29.51 22.04 -16.82
CA ALA A 277 -30.94 22.03 -16.98
C ALA A 277 -31.50 23.39 -17.36
N GLU A 278 -31.05 24.47 -16.71
CA GLU A 278 -31.44 25.84 -17.02
C GLU A 278 -30.97 26.26 -18.41
N THR A 279 -29.74 25.94 -18.80
CA THR A 279 -29.16 26.32 -20.11
C THR A 279 -29.89 25.68 -21.28
N PHE A 280 -30.37 24.45 -21.12
CA PHE A 280 -31.03 23.67 -22.16
C PHE A 280 -32.56 23.59 -21.98
N ASP A 281 -33.13 24.37 -21.06
CA ASP A 281 -34.58 24.44 -20.76
C ASP A 281 -35.19 23.06 -20.49
N ILE A 282 -34.47 22.23 -19.71
CA ILE A 282 -34.87 20.87 -19.35
C ILE A 282 -35.73 20.93 -18.07
N GLU A 283 -36.98 20.51 -18.17
CA GLU A 283 -37.88 20.43 -17.02
C GLU A 283 -37.48 19.28 -16.08
N GLY A 284 -37.21 19.62 -14.82
CA GLY A 284 -36.90 18.69 -13.74
C GLY A 284 -35.39 18.35 -13.58
N PRO A 285 -35.04 17.54 -12.58
CA PRO A 285 -33.64 17.25 -12.26
C PRO A 285 -33.02 16.29 -13.27
N ILE A 286 -31.86 16.62 -13.81
CA ILE A 286 -31.07 15.75 -14.67
C ILE A 286 -30.51 14.60 -13.81
N ARG A 287 -30.90 13.37 -14.10
CA ARG A 287 -30.43 12.17 -13.40
C ARG A 287 -29.34 11.40 -14.14
N ARG A 288 -29.25 11.59 -15.48
CA ARG A 288 -28.32 10.86 -16.35
C ARG A 288 -27.95 11.71 -17.55
N ILE A 289 -26.65 11.76 -17.84
CA ILE A 289 -26.11 12.32 -19.08
C ILE A 289 -25.35 11.19 -19.78
N GLU A 290 -25.69 10.93 -21.02
CA GLU A 290 -24.98 9.97 -21.87
C GLU A 290 -24.26 10.74 -22.99
N VAL A 291 -22.99 10.42 -23.19
CA VAL A 291 -22.16 10.99 -24.25
C VAL A 291 -21.79 9.87 -25.20
N PHE A 292 -22.13 10.04 -26.47
CA PHE A 292 -21.77 9.12 -27.53
C PHE A 292 -20.64 9.76 -28.34
N ASP A 293 -19.48 9.11 -28.36
CA ASP A 293 -18.36 9.52 -29.23
C ASP A 293 -18.58 8.88 -30.59
N ASN A 294 -18.81 9.73 -31.61
CA ASN A 294 -18.93 9.33 -32.99
C ASN A 294 -17.59 9.35 -33.73
N SER A 295 -16.47 9.44 -33.03
CA SER A 295 -15.16 9.32 -33.66
C SER A 295 -14.98 7.93 -34.22
N HIS A 296 -14.95 7.83 -35.55
CA HIS A 296 -14.52 6.64 -36.26
C HIS A 296 -13.02 6.43 -36.00
N LEU A 297 -12.69 5.39 -35.23
CA LEU A 297 -11.34 4.84 -35.19
C LEU A 297 -10.98 4.34 -36.59
N GLY A 298 -10.26 5.20 -37.31
CA GLY A 298 -9.65 4.83 -38.59
C GLY A 298 -10.68 4.63 -39.74
N GLY A 299 -10.99 5.70 -40.46
CA GLY A 299 -11.60 5.58 -41.76
C GLY A 299 -10.71 4.77 -42.69
N THR A 300 -10.96 3.48 -42.71
CA THR A 300 -10.55 2.64 -43.84
C THR A 300 -11.81 2.16 -44.49
N ASN A 301 -12.11 2.75 -45.67
CA ASN A 301 -12.83 2.06 -46.69
C ASN A 301 -12.02 0.85 -47.17
#